data_01d545ca750c260c1984af7a89e6b597
#
_entry.id   01d545ca750c260c1984af7a89e6b597
#
_cell.length_a   1.000
_cell.length_b   1.000
_cell.length_c   1.000
_cell.angle_alpha   90.00
_cell.angle_beta   90.00
_cell.angle_gamma   90.00
#
_symmetry.space_group_name_H-M   'P 1'
#
loop_
_entity.id
_entity.type
_entity.pdbx_description
1 polymer ?
#
loop_
_entity_poly.entity_id
_entity_poly.type
_entity_poly.pdbx_seq_one_letter_code
_entity_poly.pdbx_strand_id
1 'polypeptide(L)'
;MKTKIAIAVFIVLLVLGGLAGVKALQIKTLIASGKAFTPPPESVSSAVAREEKWQATLTAIGSVAAVQGVTVAPELSGTIREIAFESGAVVAKGDLLARLDTSSEEAQLKALEAQEELARINVVRERTLRSQNMNSQSQLDSAEATLKQNKASADNIRASIEKKTIRAPFAGRLGIRMVNLGQYLETGKSIVSLQSLEPVYFNFSLPQQDLALLKTGMRVRVTTDTYPDRQFEGTLTAINPDLDQATRSVGLQATLDNPGQLLRPGMFARAEVLLPTEEKVLVIPSTSILSAPYGDSVYVIESKPGTNGAPAGLIVRQQFVRTGRTHGDFLNVESGIKPGEKIVSSGIFKLRNGMSVIENNELAPKNDMAPRPSDS
;
A
#
# COMPACT_ATOMS: atom_id res chain seq x y z
N MET A 1 -40.43 -77.42 -53.26
CA MET A 1 -39.78 -76.69 -52.14
C MET A 1 -39.26 -75.31 -52.51
N LYS A 2 -38.70 -75.06 -53.69
CA LYS A 2 -38.10 -73.81 -54.09
C LYS A 2 -39.08 -72.58 -54.14
N THR A 3 -40.35 -72.80 -54.55
CA THR A 3 -41.39 -71.78 -54.61
C THR A 3 -41.86 -71.30 -53.20
N LYS A 4 -41.92 -72.17 -52.20
CA LYS A 4 -42.28 -71.76 -50.83
C LYS A 4 -41.18 -70.93 -50.13
N ILE A 5 -39.93 -71.22 -50.47
CA ILE A 5 -38.76 -70.41 -49.96
C ILE A 5 -38.72 -69.02 -50.60
N ALA A 6 -39.04 -68.94 -51.92
CA ALA A 6 -39.09 -67.66 -52.60
C ALA A 6 -40.18 -66.70 -52.07
N ILE A 7 -41.37 -67.26 -51.76
CA ILE A 7 -42.44 -66.51 -51.10
C ILE A 7 -42.10 -66.07 -49.68
N ALA A 8 -41.45 -66.94 -48.89
CA ALA A 8 -41.01 -66.57 -47.54
C ALA A 8 -39.95 -65.44 -47.59
N VAL A 9 -38.99 -65.52 -48.51
CA VAL A 9 -37.99 -64.45 -48.70
C VAL A 9 -38.63 -63.15 -49.15
N PHE A 10 -39.61 -63.18 -50.03
CA PHE A 10 -40.35 -62.03 -50.48
C PHE A 10 -41.14 -61.35 -49.33
N ILE A 11 -41.80 -62.13 -48.50
CA ILE A 11 -42.52 -61.62 -47.33
C ILE A 11 -41.54 -60.97 -46.32
N VAL A 12 -40.39 -61.59 -46.08
CA VAL A 12 -39.35 -60.99 -45.19
C VAL A 12 -38.81 -59.68 -45.74
N LEU A 13 -38.54 -59.59 -47.05
CA LEU A 13 -38.11 -58.35 -47.68
C LEU A 13 -39.19 -57.28 -47.63
N LEU A 14 -40.46 -57.62 -47.77
CA LEU A 14 -41.58 -56.69 -47.67
C LEU A 14 -41.76 -56.17 -46.24
N VAL A 15 -41.58 -56.99 -45.23
CA VAL A 15 -41.60 -56.59 -43.83
C VAL A 15 -40.39 -55.73 -43.48
N LEU A 16 -39.19 -56.07 -43.93
CA LEU A 16 -38.00 -55.26 -43.73
C LEU A 16 -38.10 -53.91 -44.45
N GLY A 17 -38.62 -53.85 -45.69
CA GLY A 17 -38.89 -52.63 -46.42
C GLY A 17 -39.94 -51.74 -45.71
N GLY A 18 -40.98 -52.34 -45.15
CA GLY A 18 -41.99 -51.63 -44.36
C GLY A 18 -41.43 -51.05 -43.09
N LEU A 19 -40.63 -51.84 -42.35
CA LEU A 19 -39.94 -51.35 -41.16
C LEU A 19 -38.92 -50.23 -41.42
N ALA A 20 -38.15 -50.34 -42.54
CA ALA A 20 -37.23 -49.32 -42.96
C ALA A 20 -37.98 -48.00 -43.37
N GLY A 21 -39.13 -48.13 -44.03
CA GLY A 21 -39.98 -46.97 -44.40
C GLY A 21 -40.56 -46.26 -43.17
N VAL A 22 -41.05 -47.02 -42.19
CA VAL A 22 -41.55 -46.44 -40.91
C VAL A 22 -40.43 -45.77 -40.15
N LYS A 23 -39.23 -46.38 -40.07
CA LYS A 23 -38.05 -45.77 -39.45
C LYS A 23 -37.60 -44.49 -40.18
N ALA A 24 -37.58 -44.49 -41.47
CA ALA A 24 -37.24 -43.31 -42.26
C ALA A 24 -38.24 -42.17 -42.04
N LEU A 25 -39.55 -42.46 -41.94
CA LEU A 25 -40.56 -41.47 -41.61
C LEU A 25 -40.41 -40.94 -40.18
N GLN A 26 -40.14 -41.82 -39.19
CA GLN A 26 -39.88 -41.42 -37.81
C GLN A 26 -38.63 -40.50 -37.70
N ILE A 27 -37.55 -40.82 -38.41
CA ILE A 27 -36.34 -40.03 -38.42
C ILE A 27 -36.64 -38.67 -39.06
N LYS A 28 -37.38 -38.64 -40.15
CA LYS A 28 -37.77 -37.41 -40.87
C LYS A 28 -38.64 -36.48 -39.99
N THR A 29 -39.58 -37.06 -39.23
CA THR A 29 -40.43 -36.31 -38.30
C THR A 29 -39.62 -35.84 -37.06
N LEU A 30 -38.68 -36.62 -36.55
CA LEU A 30 -37.77 -36.24 -35.49
C LEU A 30 -36.85 -35.10 -35.91
N ILE A 31 -36.30 -35.15 -37.11
CA ILE A 31 -35.47 -34.05 -37.67
C ILE A 31 -36.31 -32.80 -37.90
N ALA A 32 -37.55 -32.94 -38.36
CA ALA A 32 -38.44 -31.80 -38.57
C ALA A 32 -38.86 -31.15 -37.21
N SER A 33 -39.19 -31.96 -36.20
CA SER A 33 -39.51 -31.45 -34.85
C SER A 33 -38.30 -30.86 -34.13
N GLY A 34 -37.08 -31.43 -34.33
CA GLY A 34 -35.86 -30.89 -33.78
C GLY A 34 -35.44 -29.52 -34.37
N LYS A 35 -35.79 -29.30 -35.67
CA LYS A 35 -35.59 -28.00 -36.35
C LYS A 35 -36.63 -26.95 -35.94
N ALA A 36 -37.79 -27.35 -35.43
CA ALA A 36 -38.83 -26.43 -34.99
C ALA A 36 -38.72 -26.03 -33.51
N PHE A 37 -37.85 -26.71 -32.73
CA PHE A 37 -37.64 -26.37 -31.32
C PHE A 37 -36.65 -25.19 -31.20
N THR A 38 -37.19 -23.98 -31.26
CA THR A 38 -36.47 -22.77 -30.83
C THR A 38 -36.74 -22.65 -29.31
N PRO A 39 -35.70 -22.75 -28.44
CA PRO A 39 -35.90 -22.50 -27.04
C PRO A 39 -36.48 -21.10 -26.84
N PRO A 40 -37.34 -20.92 -25.82
CA PRO A 40 -37.89 -19.61 -25.53
C PRO A 40 -36.73 -18.63 -25.25
N PRO A 41 -36.86 -17.36 -25.66
CA PRO A 41 -35.82 -16.37 -25.47
C PRO A 41 -35.63 -16.14 -23.96
N GLU A 42 -34.37 -16.14 -23.52
CA GLU A 42 -33.98 -15.89 -22.12
C GLU A 42 -34.06 -14.40 -21.77
N SER A 43 -34.59 -14.08 -20.59
CA SER A 43 -34.63 -12.71 -20.08
C SER A 43 -33.27 -12.34 -19.51
N VAL A 44 -32.70 -11.23 -19.99
CA VAL A 44 -31.40 -10.69 -19.57
C VAL A 44 -31.47 -9.20 -19.31
N SER A 45 -30.65 -8.71 -18.39
CA SER A 45 -30.43 -7.28 -18.25
C SER A 45 -29.26 -6.84 -19.12
N SER A 46 -29.33 -5.64 -19.65
CA SER A 46 -28.29 -5.06 -20.52
C SER A 46 -27.58 -3.88 -19.87
N ALA A 47 -26.34 -3.66 -20.28
CA ALA A 47 -25.59 -2.44 -20.02
C ALA A 47 -24.92 -1.98 -21.33
N VAL A 48 -24.58 -0.72 -21.42
CA VAL A 48 -23.85 -0.16 -22.56
C VAL A 48 -22.40 0.03 -22.15
N ALA A 49 -21.48 -0.48 -22.97
CA ALA A 49 -20.05 -0.21 -22.81
C ALA A 49 -19.80 1.28 -23.09
N ARG A 50 -19.28 2.01 -22.09
CA ARG A 50 -19.08 3.46 -22.15
C ARG A 50 -17.65 3.84 -21.91
N GLU A 51 -17.20 4.91 -22.53
CA GLU A 51 -15.90 5.50 -22.22
C GLU A 51 -16.00 6.36 -20.96
N GLU A 52 -15.10 6.15 -20.05
CA GLU A 52 -14.92 6.97 -18.84
C GLU A 52 -13.47 7.44 -18.75
N LYS A 53 -13.28 8.54 -18.03
CA LYS A 53 -11.95 9.04 -17.72
C LYS A 53 -11.56 8.57 -16.32
N TRP A 54 -10.60 7.71 -16.26
CA TRP A 54 -10.03 7.26 -15.01
C TRP A 54 -8.66 7.89 -14.80
N GLN A 55 -8.38 8.29 -13.57
CA GLN A 55 -7.05 8.77 -13.22
C GLN A 55 -6.06 7.62 -13.32
N ALA A 56 -5.00 7.84 -14.11
CA ALA A 56 -3.93 6.87 -14.21
C ALA A 56 -3.20 6.76 -12.86
N THR A 57 -2.90 5.54 -12.44
CA THR A 57 -2.22 5.26 -11.17
C THR A 57 -1.09 4.27 -11.36
N LEU A 58 0.01 4.47 -10.65
CA LEU A 58 1.08 3.48 -10.53
C LEU A 58 0.98 2.83 -9.16
N THR A 59 0.89 1.50 -9.14
CA THR A 59 0.78 0.73 -7.89
C THR A 59 2.12 0.14 -7.48
N ALA A 60 2.41 0.21 -6.20
CA ALA A 60 3.60 -0.38 -5.61
C ALA A 60 3.30 -0.93 -4.20
N ILE A 61 4.16 -1.82 -3.73
CA ILE A 61 4.18 -2.25 -2.34
C ILE A 61 5.40 -1.62 -1.69
N GLY A 62 5.24 -1.18 -0.45
CA GLY A 62 6.30 -0.56 0.30
C GLY A 62 6.15 -0.73 1.80
N SER A 63 6.97 -0.05 2.55
CA SER A 63 6.98 -0.09 4.01
C SER A 63 6.95 1.29 4.62
N VAL A 64 6.25 1.40 5.74
CA VAL A 64 6.22 2.60 6.57
C VAL A 64 7.53 2.72 7.34
N ALA A 65 8.08 3.92 7.41
CA ALA A 65 9.26 4.27 8.20
C ALA A 65 8.98 5.52 9.04
N ALA A 66 9.62 5.63 10.19
CA ALA A 66 9.58 6.87 10.96
C ALA A 66 10.39 7.98 10.26
N VAL A 67 9.95 9.24 10.37
CA VAL A 67 10.76 10.38 9.91
C VAL A 67 12.05 10.49 10.73
N GLN A 68 11.96 10.27 12.03
CA GLN A 68 13.10 10.15 12.94
C GLN A 68 12.90 8.91 13.81
N GLY A 69 13.90 8.05 13.84
CA GLY A 69 13.91 6.85 14.64
C GLY A 69 15.31 6.55 15.15
N VAL A 70 15.46 6.38 16.46
CA VAL A 70 16.72 6.08 17.10
C VAL A 70 16.52 5.11 18.25
N THR A 71 17.52 4.29 18.51
CA THR A 71 17.64 3.58 19.76
C THR A 71 18.50 4.41 20.71
N VAL A 72 17.88 4.93 21.76
CA VAL A 72 18.58 5.74 22.77
C VAL A 72 19.51 4.84 23.55
N ALA A 73 20.77 5.26 23.68
CA ALA A 73 21.83 4.54 24.36
C ALA A 73 22.74 5.56 25.11
N PRO A 74 23.43 5.17 26.17
CA PRO A 74 24.35 6.04 26.91
C PRO A 74 25.64 6.27 26.10
N GLU A 75 26.19 7.47 26.16
CA GLU A 75 27.50 7.81 25.59
C GLU A 75 28.66 7.41 26.53
N LEU A 76 28.41 7.32 27.84
CA LEU A 76 29.36 6.90 28.87
C LEU A 76 28.75 5.76 29.67
N SER A 77 29.62 4.87 30.14
CA SER A 77 29.21 3.77 31.04
C SER A 77 28.86 4.26 32.44
N GLY A 78 27.98 3.52 33.13
CA GLY A 78 27.63 3.79 34.52
C GLY A 78 26.41 3.00 34.98
N THR A 79 26.10 3.10 36.27
CA THR A 79 24.92 2.45 36.86
C THR A 79 23.70 3.37 36.72
N ILE A 80 22.55 2.85 36.32
CA ILE A 80 21.30 3.61 36.24
C ILE A 80 20.83 3.98 37.64
N ARG A 81 20.75 5.27 37.91
CA ARG A 81 20.23 5.83 39.18
C ARG A 81 18.76 6.24 39.09
N GLU A 82 18.31 6.63 37.91
CA GLU A 82 16.95 7.12 37.68
C GLU A 82 16.46 6.73 36.33
N ILE A 83 15.18 6.35 36.21
CA ILE A 83 14.46 6.17 34.98
C ILE A 83 13.20 7.04 35.06
N ALA A 84 13.10 8.05 34.20
CA ALA A 84 12.06 9.07 34.23
C ALA A 84 10.96 8.87 33.15
N PHE A 85 10.84 7.68 32.58
CA PHE A 85 9.84 7.39 31.56
C PHE A 85 9.17 6.03 31.75
N GLU A 86 7.99 5.88 31.18
CA GLU A 86 7.28 4.61 31.05
C GLU A 86 7.33 4.10 29.60
N SER A 87 7.24 2.77 29.45
CA SER A 87 7.17 2.15 28.11
C SER A 87 5.94 2.62 27.35
N GLY A 88 6.14 3.06 26.09
CA GLY A 88 5.07 3.57 25.24
C GLY A 88 4.68 5.03 25.45
N ALA A 89 5.31 5.73 26.41
CA ALA A 89 5.05 7.15 26.67
C ALA A 89 5.42 8.04 25.48
N VAL A 90 4.74 9.17 25.36
CA VAL A 90 5.09 10.24 24.43
C VAL A 90 5.97 11.24 25.17
N VAL A 91 7.08 11.63 24.57
CA VAL A 91 8.06 12.56 25.13
C VAL A 91 8.34 13.72 24.19
N ALA A 92 8.66 14.87 24.77
CA ALA A 92 9.15 16.02 24.04
C ALA A 92 10.68 15.97 23.88
N LYS A 93 11.22 16.74 22.94
CA LYS A 93 12.67 16.91 22.79
C LYS A 93 13.26 17.50 24.08
N GLY A 94 14.31 16.87 24.60
CA GLY A 94 15.00 17.29 25.83
C GLY A 94 14.47 16.66 27.13
N ASP A 95 13.34 15.95 27.07
CA ASP A 95 12.83 15.25 28.27
C ASP A 95 13.85 14.27 28.82
N LEU A 96 13.96 14.21 30.15
CA LEU A 96 14.83 13.26 30.82
C LEU A 96 14.28 11.84 30.63
N LEU A 97 15.13 10.95 30.13
CA LEU A 97 14.81 9.52 30.00
C LEU A 97 15.45 8.70 31.11
N ALA A 98 16.75 8.86 31.30
CA ALA A 98 17.48 8.14 32.34
C ALA A 98 18.65 8.97 32.81
N ARG A 99 19.07 8.71 34.05
CA ARG A 99 20.30 9.29 34.63
C ARG A 99 21.16 8.18 35.16
N LEU A 100 22.42 8.18 34.77
CA LEU A 100 23.43 7.33 35.34
C LEU A 100 23.96 7.96 36.67
N ASP A 101 24.62 7.19 37.49
CA ASP A 101 25.24 7.70 38.70
C ASP A 101 26.38 8.67 38.36
N THR A 102 26.26 9.89 38.88
CA THR A 102 27.17 11.03 38.67
C THR A 102 27.84 11.45 39.95
N SER A 103 27.65 10.71 41.04
CA SER A 103 28.12 11.12 42.39
C SER A 103 29.64 11.36 42.47
N SER A 104 30.44 10.56 41.76
CA SER A 104 31.89 10.73 41.67
C SER A 104 32.28 11.98 40.88
N GLU A 105 31.67 12.18 39.72
CA GLU A 105 31.90 13.34 38.85
C GLU A 105 31.43 14.63 39.52
N GLU A 106 30.31 14.63 40.23
CA GLU A 106 29.83 15.79 41.00
C GLU A 106 30.78 16.17 42.11
N ALA A 107 31.34 15.20 42.83
CA ALA A 107 32.37 15.46 43.85
C ALA A 107 33.65 16.02 43.22
N GLN A 108 34.09 15.48 42.09
CA GLN A 108 35.23 15.97 41.36
C GLN A 108 35.00 17.36 40.78
N LEU A 109 33.80 17.66 40.26
CA LEU A 109 33.43 18.98 39.78
C LEU A 109 33.54 20.03 40.87
N LYS A 110 33.01 19.75 42.08
CA LYS A 110 33.11 20.67 43.24
C LYS A 110 34.56 20.98 43.60
N ALA A 111 35.46 19.99 43.55
CA ALA A 111 36.87 20.20 43.80
C ALA A 111 37.52 21.08 42.74
N LEU A 112 37.21 20.87 41.43
CA LEU A 112 37.72 21.66 40.32
C LEU A 112 37.14 23.09 40.36
N GLU A 113 35.87 23.27 40.70
CA GLU A 113 35.25 24.60 40.85
C GLU A 113 35.92 25.40 41.99
N ALA A 114 36.30 24.76 43.10
CA ALA A 114 37.08 25.42 44.15
C ALA A 114 38.48 25.85 43.65
N GLN A 115 39.14 25.01 42.82
CA GLN A 115 40.43 25.40 42.20
C GLN A 115 40.28 26.49 41.18
N GLU A 116 39.22 26.50 40.36
CA GLU A 116 38.91 27.60 39.41
C GLU A 116 38.69 28.90 40.17
N GLU A 117 37.91 28.87 41.25
CA GLU A 117 37.65 30.06 42.09
C GLU A 117 38.93 30.62 42.72
N LEU A 118 39.80 29.74 43.28
CA LEU A 118 41.11 30.19 43.80
C LEU A 118 41.97 30.83 42.70
N ALA A 119 42.03 30.23 41.52
CA ALA A 119 42.76 30.76 40.38
C ALA A 119 42.17 32.12 39.94
N ARG A 120 40.85 32.25 39.96
CA ARG A 120 40.15 33.51 39.64
C ARG A 120 40.54 34.62 40.63
N ILE A 121 40.56 34.35 41.90
CA ILE A 121 40.99 35.29 42.93
C ILE A 121 42.45 35.68 42.73
N ASN A 122 43.33 34.74 42.36
CA ASN A 122 44.73 35.00 42.08
C ASN A 122 44.90 35.91 40.87
N VAL A 123 44.18 35.67 39.74
CA VAL A 123 44.21 36.57 38.57
C VAL A 123 43.78 37.98 38.93
N VAL A 124 42.72 38.16 39.72
CA VAL A 124 42.29 39.50 40.20
C VAL A 124 43.38 40.16 41.00
N ARG A 125 44.05 39.43 41.89
CA ARG A 125 45.16 39.93 42.67
C ARG A 125 46.34 40.36 41.79
N GLU A 126 46.78 39.48 40.88
CA GLU A 126 47.88 39.76 39.95
C GLU A 126 47.58 40.93 39.03
N ARG A 127 46.36 41.10 38.58
CA ARG A 127 45.90 42.28 37.79
C ARG A 127 45.99 43.56 38.60
N THR A 128 45.59 43.53 39.90
CA THR A 128 45.72 44.70 40.80
C THR A 128 47.18 45.08 41.04
N LEU A 129 48.04 44.08 41.34
CA LEU A 129 49.49 44.30 41.52
C LEU A 129 50.13 44.84 40.20
N ARG A 130 49.70 44.35 39.04
CA ARG A 130 50.19 44.80 37.76
C ARG A 130 49.83 46.28 37.47
N SER A 131 48.61 46.68 37.81
CA SER A 131 48.18 48.08 37.68
C SER A 131 49.00 49.03 38.57
N GLN A 132 49.59 48.53 39.66
CA GLN A 132 50.46 49.23 40.58
C GLN A 132 51.95 49.10 40.19
N ASN A 133 52.31 48.42 39.10
CA ASN A 133 53.67 48.10 38.65
C ASN A 133 54.46 47.25 39.65
N MET A 134 53.78 46.41 40.50
CA MET A 134 54.40 45.63 41.54
C MET A 134 54.71 44.17 41.13
N ASN A 135 54.29 43.73 39.94
CA ASN A 135 54.57 42.40 39.39
C ASN A 135 54.95 42.43 37.89
N SER A 136 55.47 41.30 37.39
CA SER A 136 55.83 41.14 35.96
C SER A 136 54.62 40.76 35.11
N GLN A 137 54.65 41.07 33.80
CA GLN A 137 53.63 40.60 32.84
C GLN A 137 53.54 39.06 32.83
N SER A 138 54.70 38.37 32.92
CA SER A 138 54.77 36.92 32.95
C SER A 138 54.02 36.30 34.13
N GLN A 139 54.01 36.98 35.33
CA GLN A 139 53.24 36.48 36.50
C GLN A 139 51.72 36.58 36.26
N LEU A 140 51.24 37.65 35.65
CA LEU A 140 49.84 37.80 35.25
C LEU A 140 49.47 36.76 34.23
N ASP A 141 50.26 36.60 33.17
CA ASP A 141 50.01 35.62 32.10
C ASP A 141 49.97 34.21 32.64
N SER A 142 50.84 33.86 33.59
CA SER A 142 50.84 32.56 34.25
C SER A 142 49.58 32.32 35.12
N ALA A 143 49.13 33.35 35.84
CA ALA A 143 47.90 33.26 36.62
C ALA A 143 46.66 33.11 35.69
N GLU A 144 46.62 33.87 34.58
CA GLU A 144 45.55 33.74 33.59
C GLU A 144 45.54 32.37 32.92
N ALA A 145 46.72 31.82 32.56
CA ALA A 145 46.85 30.47 32.00
C ALA A 145 46.32 29.39 32.97
N THR A 146 46.67 29.52 34.30
CA THR A 146 46.19 28.62 35.33
C THR A 146 44.68 28.68 35.48
N LEU A 147 44.09 29.87 35.48
CA LEU A 147 42.62 29.99 35.53
C LEU A 147 41.97 29.32 34.32
N LYS A 148 42.49 29.56 33.11
CA LYS A 148 41.99 28.94 31.88
C LYS A 148 42.09 27.43 31.93
N GLN A 149 43.17 26.87 32.46
CA GLN A 149 43.35 25.44 32.61
C GLN A 149 42.33 24.83 33.60
N ASN A 150 42.14 25.43 34.80
CA ASN A 150 41.24 24.95 35.81
C ASN A 150 39.78 25.01 35.31
N LYS A 151 39.40 26.08 34.63
CA LYS A 151 38.10 26.22 33.96
C LYS A 151 37.87 25.13 32.94
N ALA A 152 38.83 24.88 32.06
CA ALA A 152 38.68 23.78 31.07
C ALA A 152 38.56 22.40 31.71
N SER A 153 39.24 22.19 32.85
CA SER A 153 39.11 20.93 33.63
C SER A 153 37.70 20.77 34.25
N ALA A 154 37.16 21.85 34.84
CA ALA A 154 35.78 21.84 35.35
C ALA A 154 34.75 21.64 34.23
N ASP A 155 34.90 22.30 33.09
CA ASP A 155 34.03 22.16 31.94
C ASP A 155 34.04 20.73 31.35
N ASN A 156 35.18 20.06 31.36
CA ASN A 156 35.28 18.63 30.97
C ASN A 156 34.42 17.71 31.85
N ILE A 157 34.45 17.91 33.16
CA ILE A 157 33.63 17.11 34.09
C ILE A 157 32.15 17.45 33.95
N ARG A 158 31.78 18.75 33.73
CA ARG A 158 30.40 19.14 33.45
C ARG A 158 29.88 18.42 32.19
N ALA A 159 30.69 18.36 31.13
CA ALA A 159 30.33 17.64 29.90
C ALA A 159 30.15 16.13 30.16
N SER A 160 30.96 15.54 31.06
CA SER A 160 30.81 14.12 31.45
C SER A 160 29.51 13.88 32.22
N ILE A 161 29.13 14.77 33.13
CA ILE A 161 27.84 14.71 33.84
C ILE A 161 26.67 14.85 32.90
N GLU A 162 26.74 15.78 31.92
CA GLU A 162 25.70 15.97 30.90
C GLU A 162 25.53 14.72 30.05
N LYS A 163 26.61 14.08 29.61
CA LYS A 163 26.58 12.83 28.84
C LYS A 163 26.00 11.63 29.63
N LYS A 164 26.06 11.67 30.95
CA LYS A 164 25.42 10.69 31.85
C LYS A 164 23.95 10.99 32.10
N THR A 165 23.45 12.15 31.66
CA THR A 165 22.04 12.54 31.72
C THR A 165 21.41 12.32 30.35
N ILE A 166 20.71 11.21 30.19
CA ILE A 166 20.20 10.75 28.90
C ILE A 166 18.85 11.38 28.64
N ARG A 167 18.75 12.17 27.57
CA ARG A 167 17.56 12.92 27.17
C ARG A 167 17.04 12.50 25.80
N ALA A 168 15.76 12.77 25.54
CA ALA A 168 15.15 12.55 24.22
C ALA A 168 15.73 13.52 23.16
N PRO A 169 16.33 13.02 22.07
CA PRO A 169 16.92 13.87 21.03
C PRO A 169 15.87 14.61 20.19
N PHE A 170 14.68 14.08 20.09
CA PHE A 170 13.52 14.65 19.41
C PHE A 170 12.21 14.22 20.09
N ALA A 171 11.11 14.86 19.74
CA ALA A 171 9.79 14.48 20.23
C ALA A 171 9.26 13.23 19.54
N GLY A 172 8.68 12.30 20.30
CA GLY A 172 8.18 11.05 19.73
C GLY A 172 7.61 10.11 20.77
N ARG A 173 7.32 8.89 20.34
CA ARG A 173 6.85 7.81 21.19
C ARG A 173 7.99 6.85 21.54
N LEU A 174 8.11 6.55 22.80
CA LEU A 174 9.05 5.56 23.32
C LEU A 174 8.52 4.14 23.07
N GLY A 175 9.43 3.22 22.83
CA GLY A 175 9.16 1.79 22.78
C GLY A 175 9.13 1.14 24.17
N ILE A 176 9.42 -0.15 24.18
CA ILE A 176 9.53 -0.93 25.44
C ILE A 176 10.90 -0.67 26.06
N ARG A 177 10.91 -0.42 27.36
CA ARG A 177 12.12 -0.22 28.15
C ARG A 177 12.94 -1.51 28.20
N MET A 178 14.24 -1.39 27.92
CA MET A 178 15.18 -2.54 27.85
C MET A 178 16.12 -2.62 29.03
N VAL A 179 15.99 -1.72 30.03
CA VAL A 179 16.91 -1.58 31.14
C VAL A 179 16.18 -1.47 32.48
N ASN A 180 16.88 -1.74 33.60
CA ASN A 180 16.34 -1.69 34.95
C ASN A 180 17.11 -0.71 35.83
N LEU A 181 16.44 -0.18 36.86
CA LEU A 181 17.08 0.64 37.87
C LEU A 181 18.18 -0.15 38.58
N GLY A 182 19.33 0.48 38.86
CA GLY A 182 20.49 -0.17 39.42
C GLY A 182 21.31 -1.02 38.47
N GLN A 183 20.91 -1.17 37.25
CA GLN A 183 21.66 -1.88 36.19
C GLN A 183 22.89 -1.07 35.76
N TYR A 184 24.03 -1.74 35.62
CA TYR A 184 25.20 -1.15 34.99
C TYR A 184 25.06 -1.21 33.46
N LEU A 185 25.27 -0.08 32.80
CA LEU A 185 25.25 0.05 31.34
C LEU A 185 26.63 0.35 30.81
N GLU A 186 26.97 -0.34 29.73
CA GLU A 186 28.12 -0.02 28.90
C GLU A 186 27.71 1.02 27.84
N THR A 187 28.68 1.76 27.32
CA THR A 187 28.50 2.69 26.21
C THR A 187 27.82 2.00 25.01
N GLY A 188 26.78 2.63 24.43
CA GLY A 188 26.04 2.09 23.31
C GLY A 188 24.98 1.03 23.65
N LYS A 189 24.83 0.63 24.92
CA LYS A 189 23.78 -0.33 25.32
C LYS A 189 22.39 0.29 25.20
N SER A 190 21.51 -0.37 24.44
CA SER A 190 20.15 0.12 24.19
C SER A 190 19.32 0.29 25.47
N ILE A 191 18.72 1.45 25.64
CA ILE A 191 17.82 1.80 26.74
C ILE A 191 16.37 1.67 26.30
N VAL A 192 16.01 2.35 25.20
CA VAL A 192 14.66 2.41 24.65
C VAL A 192 14.73 2.89 23.21
N SER A 193 13.82 2.43 22.36
CA SER A 193 13.62 3.01 21.02
C SER A 193 12.77 4.27 21.12
N LEU A 194 13.09 5.30 20.33
CA LEU A 194 12.30 6.53 20.20
C LEU A 194 11.96 6.71 18.72
N GLN A 195 10.68 6.88 18.42
CA GLN A 195 10.16 7.00 17.05
C GLN A 195 9.26 8.22 16.93
N SER A 196 9.49 9.04 15.91
CA SER A 196 8.54 10.07 15.48
C SER A 196 7.49 9.42 14.58
N LEU A 197 6.23 9.42 15.00
CA LEU A 197 5.14 8.72 14.32
C LEU A 197 4.21 9.65 13.53
N GLU A 198 4.47 10.96 13.54
CA GLU A 198 3.67 11.95 12.81
C GLU A 198 4.56 13.13 12.38
N PRO A 199 4.71 13.33 11.06
CA PRO A 199 4.31 12.45 9.96
C PRO A 199 5.14 11.17 9.90
N VAL A 200 4.83 10.27 8.94
CA VAL A 200 5.63 9.07 8.64
C VAL A 200 6.09 9.05 7.20
N TYR A 201 7.17 8.38 6.92
CA TYR A 201 7.61 8.07 5.56
C TYR A 201 7.03 6.75 5.10
N PHE A 202 6.76 6.67 3.81
CA PHE A 202 6.43 5.45 3.12
C PHE A 202 7.45 5.25 1.99
N ASN A 203 8.27 4.21 2.13
CA ASN A 203 9.32 3.87 1.19
C ASN A 203 8.85 2.73 0.31
N PHE A 204 8.91 2.91 -1.00
CA PHE A 204 8.49 1.94 -2.01
C PHE A 204 9.36 2.05 -3.26
N SER A 205 9.21 1.12 -4.19
CA SER A 205 9.94 1.16 -5.45
C SER A 205 9.02 0.91 -6.64
N LEU A 206 9.34 1.55 -7.75
CA LEU A 206 8.69 1.37 -9.05
C LEU A 206 9.72 0.99 -10.11
N PRO A 207 9.32 0.26 -11.18
CA PRO A 207 10.19 -0.04 -12.30
C PRO A 207 10.76 1.22 -12.96
N GLN A 208 12.00 1.14 -13.47
CA GLN A 208 12.67 2.28 -14.12
C GLN A 208 11.91 2.86 -15.31
N GLN A 209 11.09 2.05 -16.00
CA GLN A 209 10.27 2.49 -17.13
C GLN A 209 9.26 3.57 -16.75
N ASP A 210 8.81 3.58 -15.49
CA ASP A 210 7.81 4.51 -14.98
C ASP A 210 8.43 5.83 -14.49
N LEU A 211 9.78 5.90 -14.41
CA LEU A 211 10.50 7.06 -13.88
C LEU A 211 10.15 8.37 -14.62
N ALA A 212 9.96 8.32 -15.93
CA ALA A 212 9.62 9.50 -16.73
C ALA A 212 8.26 10.11 -16.36
N LEU A 213 7.36 9.34 -15.76
CA LEU A 213 6.03 9.77 -15.33
C LEU A 213 6.04 10.38 -13.91
N LEU A 214 7.11 10.17 -13.14
CA LEU A 214 7.16 10.52 -11.73
C LEU A 214 7.72 11.94 -11.53
N LYS A 215 7.07 12.67 -10.62
CA LYS A 215 7.54 13.99 -10.15
C LYS A 215 7.27 14.12 -8.66
N THR A 216 8.17 14.77 -7.95
CA THR A 216 7.94 15.16 -6.55
C THR A 216 6.70 16.05 -6.44
N GLY A 217 5.96 15.93 -5.34
CA GLY A 217 4.69 16.61 -5.13
C GLY A 217 3.45 15.86 -5.64
N MET A 218 3.60 14.72 -6.32
CA MET A 218 2.46 13.87 -6.69
C MET A 218 1.77 13.30 -5.46
N ARG A 219 0.45 13.20 -5.51
CA ARG A 219 -0.33 12.56 -4.44
C ARG A 219 -0.11 11.06 -4.46
N VAL A 220 0.01 10.51 -3.28
CA VAL A 220 0.16 9.08 -3.04
C VAL A 220 -0.94 8.64 -2.07
N ARG A 221 -1.69 7.64 -2.44
CA ARG A 221 -2.69 7.00 -1.59
C ARG A 221 -2.14 5.67 -1.10
N VAL A 222 -2.20 5.45 0.20
CA VAL A 222 -1.68 4.22 0.81
C VAL A 222 -2.81 3.49 1.52
N THR A 223 -2.90 2.19 1.27
CA THR A 223 -3.85 1.28 1.92
C THR A 223 -3.08 0.14 2.58
N THR A 224 -3.53 -0.28 3.75
CA THR A 224 -2.92 -1.38 4.51
C THR A 224 -3.97 -2.40 4.92
N ASP A 225 -3.61 -3.66 4.93
CA ASP A 225 -4.49 -4.76 5.34
C ASP A 225 -4.90 -4.65 6.83
N THR A 226 -4.11 -3.93 7.64
CA THR A 226 -4.44 -3.67 9.06
C THR A 226 -5.66 -2.76 9.22
N TYR A 227 -5.88 -1.84 8.27
CA TYR A 227 -6.99 -0.88 8.27
C TYR A 227 -7.63 -0.83 6.87
N PRO A 228 -8.37 -1.87 6.46
CA PRO A 228 -8.88 -2.00 5.08
C PRO A 228 -9.83 -0.89 4.68
N ASP A 229 -10.59 -0.33 5.62
CA ASP A 229 -11.57 0.74 5.37
C ASP A 229 -10.96 2.15 5.40
N ARG A 230 -9.63 2.27 5.59
CA ARG A 230 -8.94 3.56 5.67
C ARG A 230 -7.94 3.73 4.55
N GLN A 231 -7.95 4.91 3.98
CA GLN A 231 -6.96 5.37 3.02
C GLN A 231 -6.12 6.47 3.68
N PHE A 232 -4.81 6.34 3.58
CA PHE A 232 -3.87 7.35 4.06
C PHE A 232 -3.35 8.12 2.85
N GLU A 233 -3.47 9.43 2.91
CA GLU A 233 -3.00 10.29 1.84
C GLU A 233 -1.65 10.92 2.19
N GLY A 234 -0.86 11.17 1.18
CA GLY A 234 0.43 11.83 1.31
C GLY A 234 0.95 12.32 -0.02
N THR A 235 2.17 12.78 -0.01
CA THR A 235 2.85 13.32 -1.19
C THR A 235 4.19 12.64 -1.42
N LEU A 236 4.53 12.41 -2.68
CA LEU A 236 5.85 11.94 -3.10
C LEU A 236 6.88 13.04 -2.83
N THR A 237 7.73 12.82 -1.83
CA THR A 237 8.70 13.83 -1.36
C THR A 237 10.08 13.65 -1.95
N ALA A 238 10.47 12.40 -2.25
CA ALA A 238 11.77 12.14 -2.81
C ALA A 238 11.73 10.97 -3.83
N ILE A 239 12.60 11.11 -4.83
CA ILE A 239 12.90 10.08 -5.82
C ILE A 239 14.40 9.83 -5.69
N ASN A 240 14.80 8.57 -5.47
CA ASN A 240 16.21 8.23 -5.35
C ASN A 240 16.93 8.50 -6.69
N PRO A 241 18.06 9.24 -6.72
CA PRO A 241 18.83 9.43 -7.95
C PRO A 241 19.45 8.13 -8.47
N ASP A 242 19.68 7.15 -7.60
CA ASP A 242 20.27 5.87 -7.95
C ASP A 242 19.21 4.83 -8.23
N LEU A 243 19.45 4.00 -9.23
CA LEU A 243 18.64 2.82 -9.55
C LEU A 243 19.23 1.58 -8.91
N ASP A 244 18.37 0.74 -8.36
CA ASP A 244 18.76 -0.61 -7.95
C ASP A 244 19.00 -1.45 -9.20
N GLN A 245 20.26 -1.84 -9.43
CA GLN A 245 20.68 -2.59 -10.62
C GLN A 245 20.16 -4.03 -10.62
N ALA A 246 19.93 -4.63 -9.45
CA ALA A 246 19.44 -6.00 -9.35
C ALA A 246 17.96 -6.11 -9.73
N THR A 247 17.16 -5.16 -9.26
CA THR A 247 15.70 -5.13 -9.48
C THR A 247 15.28 -4.20 -10.62
N ARG A 248 16.19 -3.37 -11.15
CA ARG A 248 15.92 -2.32 -12.15
C ARG A 248 14.79 -1.40 -11.71
N SER A 249 14.77 -1.04 -10.45
CA SER A 249 13.75 -0.19 -9.84
C SER A 249 14.33 1.10 -9.29
N VAL A 250 13.50 2.12 -9.20
CA VAL A 250 13.79 3.39 -8.55
C VAL A 250 13.14 3.42 -7.17
N GLY A 251 13.91 3.77 -6.15
CA GLY A 251 13.40 3.98 -4.79
C GLY A 251 12.67 5.31 -4.68
N LEU A 252 11.53 5.30 -4.01
CA LEU A 252 10.63 6.42 -3.84
C LEU A 252 10.29 6.57 -2.36
N GLN A 253 10.11 7.81 -1.93
CA GLN A 253 9.67 8.13 -0.58
C GLN A 253 8.50 9.11 -0.63
N ALA A 254 7.39 8.71 -0.01
CA ALA A 254 6.26 9.58 0.24
C ALA A 254 6.20 9.97 1.72
N THR A 255 5.74 11.19 2.00
CA THR A 255 5.42 11.63 3.36
C THR A 255 3.91 11.53 3.54
N LEU A 256 3.49 10.82 4.57
CA LEU A 256 2.08 10.58 4.91
C LEU A 256 1.76 11.26 6.23
N ASP A 257 0.61 11.88 6.30
CA ASP A 257 0.03 12.30 7.58
C ASP A 257 -0.47 11.06 8.32
N ASN A 258 -0.23 10.99 9.63
CA ASN A 258 -0.55 9.83 10.45
C ASN A 258 -1.34 10.23 11.72
N PRO A 259 -2.49 10.88 11.57
CA PRO A 259 -3.30 11.28 12.72
C PRO A 259 -3.72 10.05 13.51
N GLY A 260 -3.52 10.13 14.83
CA GLY A 260 -3.78 9.00 15.74
C GLY A 260 -2.71 7.91 15.73
N GLN A 261 -1.59 8.12 15.03
CA GLN A 261 -0.42 7.22 15.02
C GLN A 261 -0.77 5.76 14.68
N LEU A 262 -1.66 5.58 13.71
CA LEU A 262 -2.15 4.28 13.26
C LEU A 262 -1.10 3.52 12.44
N LEU A 263 -0.42 4.23 11.55
CA LEU A 263 0.70 3.68 10.80
C LEU A 263 1.93 3.58 11.71
N ARG A 264 2.55 2.43 11.72
CA ARG A 264 3.75 2.18 12.51
C ARG A 264 4.92 1.78 11.61
N PRO A 265 6.13 2.23 11.92
CA PRO A 265 7.32 1.80 11.19
C PRO A 265 7.42 0.27 11.12
N GLY A 266 7.76 -0.24 9.94
CA GLY A 266 7.79 -1.68 9.65
C GLY A 266 6.48 -2.26 9.10
N MET A 267 5.36 -1.52 9.08
CA MET A 267 4.14 -1.96 8.41
C MET A 267 4.33 -1.97 6.89
N PHE A 268 3.86 -3.02 6.24
CA PHE A 268 3.74 -3.07 4.78
C PHE A 268 2.40 -2.51 4.35
N ALA A 269 2.39 -1.86 3.20
CA ALA A 269 1.20 -1.27 2.63
C ALA A 269 1.31 -1.20 1.10
N ARG A 270 0.17 -1.01 0.44
CA ARG A 270 0.07 -0.76 -0.99
C ARG A 270 -0.05 0.73 -1.22
N ALA A 271 0.76 1.26 -2.13
CA ALA A 271 0.68 2.65 -2.58
C ALA A 271 0.13 2.73 -3.99
N GLU A 272 -0.64 3.78 -4.23
CA GLU A 272 -1.08 4.23 -5.55
C GLU A 272 -0.59 5.65 -5.75
N VAL A 273 0.36 5.84 -6.66
CA VAL A 273 0.81 7.16 -7.09
C VAL A 273 -0.18 7.68 -8.13
N LEU A 274 -0.84 8.79 -7.85
CA LEU A 274 -1.84 9.38 -8.72
C LEU A 274 -1.15 10.22 -9.81
N LEU A 275 -1.21 9.78 -11.06
CA LEU A 275 -0.65 10.52 -12.18
C LEU A 275 -1.57 11.69 -12.56
N PRO A 276 -1.04 12.79 -13.09
CA PRO A 276 -1.85 13.92 -13.52
C PRO A 276 -2.65 13.65 -14.80
N THR A 277 -2.39 12.52 -15.46
CA THR A 277 -3.04 12.12 -16.71
C THR A 277 -4.31 11.32 -16.45
N GLU A 278 -5.38 11.67 -17.16
CA GLU A 278 -6.58 10.86 -17.25
C GLU A 278 -6.49 9.97 -18.48
N GLU A 279 -6.76 8.69 -18.29
CA GLU A 279 -6.87 7.72 -19.39
C GLU A 279 -8.33 7.51 -19.71
N LYS A 280 -8.66 7.53 -21.03
CA LYS A 280 -9.98 7.10 -21.48
C LYS A 280 -10.00 5.58 -21.45
N VAL A 281 -10.84 5.02 -20.62
CA VAL A 281 -11.02 3.58 -20.46
C VAL A 281 -12.43 3.18 -20.86
N LEU A 282 -12.57 2.03 -21.50
CA LEU A 282 -13.87 1.46 -21.79
C LEU A 282 -14.33 0.64 -20.59
N VAL A 283 -15.44 1.05 -19.98
CA VAL A 283 -15.93 0.43 -18.74
C VAL A 283 -17.23 -0.32 -18.96
N ILE A 284 -17.33 -1.45 -18.28
CA ILE A 284 -18.52 -2.29 -18.21
C ILE A 284 -18.76 -2.74 -16.77
N PRO A 285 -19.99 -3.09 -16.38
CA PRO A 285 -20.24 -3.70 -15.10
C PRO A 285 -19.45 -5.01 -14.92
N SER A 286 -18.85 -5.23 -13.77
CA SER A 286 -18.10 -6.46 -13.47
C SER A 286 -18.97 -7.73 -13.58
N THR A 287 -20.28 -7.59 -13.32
CA THR A 287 -21.27 -8.64 -13.48
C THR A 287 -21.47 -9.11 -14.93
N SER A 288 -20.99 -8.34 -15.92
CA SER A 288 -21.09 -8.67 -17.37
C SER A 288 -20.04 -9.67 -17.83
N ILE A 289 -19.07 -10.02 -16.99
CA ILE A 289 -17.93 -10.87 -17.32
C ILE A 289 -18.23 -12.33 -17.00
N LEU A 290 -18.04 -13.17 -18.00
CA LEU A 290 -17.95 -14.61 -17.82
C LEU A 290 -16.49 -15.03 -17.85
N SER A 291 -15.94 -15.30 -16.67
CA SER A 291 -14.56 -15.78 -16.54
C SER A 291 -14.51 -17.30 -16.67
N ALA A 292 -13.61 -17.77 -17.55
CA ALA A 292 -13.37 -19.19 -17.77
C ALA A 292 -11.86 -19.46 -17.82
N PRO A 293 -11.39 -20.69 -17.61
CA PRO A 293 -9.96 -21.01 -17.62
C PRO A 293 -9.24 -20.67 -18.94
N TYR A 294 -9.98 -20.50 -20.02
CA TYR A 294 -9.47 -20.14 -21.36
C TYR A 294 -9.62 -18.64 -21.68
N GLY A 295 -10.12 -17.82 -20.77
CA GLY A 295 -10.21 -16.36 -20.89
C GLY A 295 -11.55 -15.78 -20.47
N ASP A 296 -11.55 -14.46 -20.36
CA ASP A 296 -12.73 -13.67 -20.02
C ASP A 296 -13.54 -13.38 -21.28
N SER A 297 -14.86 -13.42 -21.17
CA SER A 297 -15.78 -13.13 -22.26
C SER A 297 -17.01 -12.37 -21.80
N VAL A 298 -17.63 -11.65 -22.71
CA VAL A 298 -18.91 -10.98 -22.53
C VAL A 298 -19.89 -11.43 -23.59
N TYR A 299 -21.17 -11.26 -23.35
CA TYR A 299 -22.21 -11.47 -24.34
C TYR A 299 -22.66 -10.12 -24.91
N VAL A 300 -22.37 -9.88 -26.20
CA VAL A 300 -22.81 -8.69 -26.92
C VAL A 300 -24.20 -8.97 -27.46
N ILE A 301 -25.13 -8.03 -27.27
CA ILE A 301 -26.51 -8.11 -27.77
C ILE A 301 -26.55 -7.53 -29.17
N GLU A 302 -26.97 -8.36 -30.14
CA GLU A 302 -27.10 -7.97 -31.56
C GLU A 302 -28.55 -8.15 -32.04
N SER A 303 -28.97 -7.30 -32.99
CA SER A 303 -30.26 -7.45 -33.62
C SER A 303 -30.17 -8.52 -34.70
N LYS A 304 -31.00 -9.56 -34.61
CA LYS A 304 -31.16 -10.54 -35.69
C LYS A 304 -32.17 -10.01 -36.68
N PRO A 305 -31.82 -9.81 -37.96
CA PRO A 305 -32.81 -9.44 -38.97
C PRO A 305 -33.87 -10.53 -39.09
N GLY A 306 -35.13 -10.13 -39.08
CA GLY A 306 -36.26 -11.04 -39.31
C GLY A 306 -36.14 -11.74 -40.65
N THR A 307 -36.27 -13.06 -40.68
CA THR A 307 -36.31 -13.87 -41.90
C THR A 307 -37.72 -14.36 -42.10
N ASN A 308 -38.28 -14.22 -43.31
CA ASN A 308 -39.62 -14.73 -43.67
C ASN A 308 -40.80 -14.22 -42.83
N GLY A 309 -40.89 -12.90 -42.55
CA GLY A 309 -42.03 -12.31 -41.85
C GLY A 309 -42.03 -12.48 -40.31
N ALA A 310 -41.01 -13.10 -39.75
CA ALA A 310 -40.83 -13.13 -38.28
C ALA A 310 -40.30 -11.76 -37.78
N PRO A 311 -40.74 -11.28 -36.61
CA PRO A 311 -40.23 -10.03 -36.07
C PRO A 311 -38.72 -10.11 -35.79
N ALA A 312 -38.01 -8.97 -35.93
CA ALA A 312 -36.61 -8.86 -35.58
C ALA A 312 -36.45 -9.22 -34.07
N GLY A 313 -35.56 -10.16 -33.77
CA GLY A 313 -35.26 -10.60 -32.43
C GLY A 313 -33.87 -10.12 -31.99
N LEU A 314 -33.60 -10.23 -30.69
CA LEU A 314 -32.26 -10.01 -30.13
C LEU A 314 -31.57 -11.38 -29.98
N ILE A 315 -30.29 -11.44 -30.32
CA ILE A 315 -29.41 -12.58 -30.09
C ILE A 315 -28.18 -12.14 -29.36
N VAL A 316 -27.53 -13.06 -28.67
CA VAL A 316 -26.26 -12.80 -27.98
C VAL A 316 -25.10 -13.46 -28.73
N ARG A 317 -24.04 -12.70 -28.92
CA ARG A 317 -22.75 -13.16 -29.44
C ARG A 317 -21.72 -13.15 -28.33
N GLN A 318 -21.12 -14.30 -28.07
CA GLN A 318 -20.01 -14.37 -27.13
C GLN A 318 -18.76 -13.74 -27.74
N GLN A 319 -18.19 -12.79 -27.01
CA GLN A 319 -16.98 -12.07 -27.41
C GLN A 319 -15.94 -12.17 -26.33
N PHE A 320 -14.74 -12.66 -26.67
CA PHE A 320 -13.60 -12.66 -25.77
C PHE A 320 -13.08 -11.24 -25.58
N VAL A 321 -12.75 -10.92 -24.34
CA VAL A 321 -12.28 -9.60 -23.93
C VAL A 321 -11.01 -9.73 -23.11
N ARG A 322 -10.19 -8.69 -23.16
CA ARG A 322 -9.08 -8.52 -22.25
C ARG A 322 -9.48 -7.51 -21.19
N THR A 323 -9.48 -7.94 -19.95
CA THR A 323 -9.89 -7.14 -18.81
C THR A 323 -8.67 -6.46 -18.17
N GLY A 324 -8.88 -5.25 -17.65
CA GLY A 324 -7.86 -4.46 -16.95
C GLY A 324 -8.25 -4.22 -15.49
N ARG A 325 -8.10 -2.98 -15.03
CA ARG A 325 -8.35 -2.57 -13.64
C ARG A 325 -9.85 -2.53 -13.33
N THR A 326 -10.19 -2.80 -12.07
CA THR A 326 -11.54 -2.65 -11.53
C THR A 326 -11.64 -1.37 -10.72
N HIS A 327 -12.77 -0.65 -10.83
CA HIS A 327 -13.08 0.52 -10.01
C HIS A 327 -14.54 0.47 -9.57
N GLY A 328 -14.77 0.20 -8.29
CA GLY A 328 -16.10 -0.11 -7.78
C GLY A 328 -16.69 -1.34 -8.45
N ASP A 329 -17.93 -1.22 -8.94
CA ASP A 329 -18.64 -2.27 -9.66
C ASP A 329 -18.28 -2.32 -11.15
N PHE A 330 -17.38 -1.45 -11.63
CA PHE A 330 -16.99 -1.36 -13.03
C PHE A 330 -15.61 -1.96 -13.29
N LEU A 331 -15.47 -2.56 -14.44
CA LEU A 331 -14.23 -3.14 -14.94
C LEU A 331 -13.83 -2.46 -16.25
N ASN A 332 -12.55 -2.13 -16.38
CA ASN A 332 -11.97 -1.65 -17.63
C ASN A 332 -11.80 -2.81 -18.62
N VAL A 333 -12.18 -2.62 -19.86
CA VAL A 333 -11.90 -3.54 -20.99
C VAL A 333 -10.86 -2.93 -21.90
N GLU A 334 -9.70 -3.57 -21.98
CA GLU A 334 -8.58 -3.12 -22.81
C GLU A 334 -8.79 -3.43 -24.30
N SER A 335 -9.46 -4.55 -24.58
CA SER A 335 -9.75 -4.96 -25.94
C SER A 335 -10.90 -5.97 -26.02
N GLY A 336 -11.53 -6.08 -27.19
CA GLY A 336 -12.55 -7.09 -27.49
C GLY A 336 -13.94 -6.52 -27.72
N ILE A 337 -14.29 -5.36 -27.20
CA ILE A 337 -15.57 -4.65 -27.45
C ILE A 337 -15.32 -3.19 -27.81
N LYS A 338 -16.35 -2.55 -28.37
CA LYS A 338 -16.31 -1.14 -28.77
C LYS A 338 -17.20 -0.27 -27.89
N PRO A 339 -16.90 1.03 -27.77
CA PRO A 339 -17.79 1.98 -27.12
C PRO A 339 -19.18 1.96 -27.78
N GLY A 340 -20.23 1.98 -26.93
CA GLY A 340 -21.61 1.96 -27.36
C GLY A 340 -22.20 0.57 -27.64
N GLU A 341 -21.41 -0.49 -27.62
CA GLU A 341 -21.94 -1.86 -27.72
C GLU A 341 -22.79 -2.21 -26.49
N LYS A 342 -23.96 -2.81 -26.75
CA LYS A 342 -24.83 -3.35 -25.69
C LYS A 342 -24.35 -4.74 -25.32
N ILE A 343 -24.14 -4.93 -24.01
CA ILE A 343 -23.71 -6.20 -23.43
C ILE A 343 -24.71 -6.67 -22.38
N VAL A 344 -24.72 -7.95 -22.13
CA VAL A 344 -25.52 -8.53 -21.03
C VAL A 344 -24.85 -8.20 -19.70
N SER A 345 -25.58 -7.59 -18.77
CA SER A 345 -25.09 -7.24 -17.43
C SER A 345 -25.53 -8.22 -16.33
N SER A 346 -26.60 -8.98 -16.57
CA SER A 346 -27.09 -9.99 -15.63
C SER A 346 -27.73 -11.16 -16.37
N GLY A 347 -27.62 -12.39 -15.84
CA GLY A 347 -28.16 -13.60 -16.45
C GLY A 347 -27.20 -14.33 -17.39
N ILE A 348 -25.92 -13.96 -17.41
CA ILE A 348 -24.89 -14.48 -18.33
C ILE A 348 -24.69 -16.00 -18.25
N PHE A 349 -24.86 -16.62 -17.08
CA PHE A 349 -24.60 -18.05 -16.87
C PHE A 349 -25.57 -19.01 -17.59
N LYS A 350 -26.70 -18.49 -18.08
CA LYS A 350 -27.71 -19.26 -18.81
C LYS A 350 -27.50 -19.20 -20.32
N LEU A 351 -26.61 -18.32 -20.77
CA LEU A 351 -26.49 -17.98 -22.19
C LEU A 351 -25.50 -18.88 -22.92
N ARG A 352 -25.78 -19.08 -24.19
CA ARG A 352 -24.89 -19.70 -25.19
C ARG A 352 -24.79 -18.82 -26.40
N ASN A 353 -23.69 -18.91 -27.11
CA ASN A 353 -23.50 -18.14 -28.33
C ASN A 353 -24.62 -18.37 -29.38
N GLY A 354 -25.21 -17.29 -29.89
CA GLY A 354 -26.31 -17.33 -30.83
C GLY A 354 -27.71 -17.50 -30.25
N MET A 355 -27.84 -17.51 -28.92
CA MET A 355 -29.11 -17.68 -28.22
C MET A 355 -29.98 -16.43 -28.34
N SER A 356 -31.32 -16.62 -28.50
CA SER A 356 -32.27 -15.50 -28.52
C SER A 356 -32.53 -15.01 -27.09
N VAL A 357 -32.59 -13.68 -26.93
CA VAL A 357 -32.82 -13.03 -25.65
C VAL A 357 -33.89 -11.95 -25.69
N ILE A 358 -34.48 -11.68 -24.54
CA ILE A 358 -35.35 -10.51 -24.30
C ILE A 358 -34.70 -9.64 -23.28
N GLU A 359 -34.56 -8.35 -23.59
CA GLU A 359 -34.02 -7.35 -22.70
C GLU A 359 -35.07 -6.96 -21.64
N ASN A 360 -34.73 -7.15 -20.35
CA ASN A 360 -35.52 -6.68 -19.22
C ASN A 360 -34.58 -6.07 -18.17
N ASN A 361 -34.68 -4.74 -18.02
CA ASN A 361 -33.83 -3.98 -17.12
C ASN A 361 -34.53 -3.60 -15.80
N GLU A 362 -35.75 -4.11 -15.52
CA GLU A 362 -36.45 -3.80 -14.27
C GLU A 362 -35.72 -4.31 -13.03
N LEU A 363 -35.01 -5.42 -13.16
CA LEU A 363 -34.21 -6.04 -12.10
C LEU A 363 -32.69 -5.88 -12.33
N ALA A 364 -32.27 -4.93 -13.16
CA ALA A 364 -30.86 -4.68 -13.41
C ALA A 364 -30.15 -4.25 -12.12
N PRO A 365 -28.98 -4.81 -11.79
CA PRO A 365 -28.19 -4.36 -10.65
C PRO A 365 -27.85 -2.88 -10.77
N LYS A 366 -27.98 -2.14 -9.68
CA LYS A 366 -27.44 -0.78 -9.61
C LYS A 366 -25.94 -0.89 -9.37
N ASN A 367 -25.18 -0.47 -10.37
CA ASN A 367 -23.73 -0.45 -10.29
C ASN A 367 -23.25 0.91 -9.81
N ASP A 368 -22.33 0.93 -8.85
CA ASP A 368 -21.77 2.16 -8.28
C ASP A 368 -20.23 2.15 -8.40
N MET A 369 -19.63 3.33 -8.54
CA MET A 369 -18.18 3.53 -8.52
C MET A 369 -17.59 3.37 -7.11
N ALA A 370 -18.39 3.54 -6.07
CA ALA A 370 -18.01 3.36 -4.66
C ALA A 370 -19.08 2.56 -3.93
N PRO A 371 -19.24 1.25 -4.26
CA PRO A 371 -20.28 0.43 -3.65
C PRO A 371 -20.05 0.34 -2.14
N ARG A 372 -21.08 0.66 -1.38
CA ARG A 372 -21.11 0.41 0.05
C ARG A 372 -21.86 -0.89 0.26
N PRO A 373 -21.24 -1.93 0.87
CA PRO A 373 -21.96 -3.12 1.29
C PRO A 373 -23.10 -2.69 2.21
N SER A 374 -24.31 -3.09 1.89
CA SER A 374 -25.42 -2.93 2.85
C SER A 374 -25.09 -3.85 4.01
N ASP A 375 -24.88 -3.28 5.20
CA ASP A 375 -24.78 -4.05 6.43
C ASP A 375 -26.01 -4.94 6.54
N SER A 376 -25.77 -6.25 6.45
CA SER A 376 -26.77 -7.30 6.66
C SER A 376 -26.89 -7.61 8.14
#